data_66318f04c6d78b74a8da0320378d17c1
#
_entry.id   66318f04c6d78b74a8da0320378d17c1
#
_cell.length_a   1.000
_cell.length_b   1.000
_cell.length_c   1.000
_cell.angle_alpha   90.00
_cell.angle_beta   90.00
_cell.angle_gamma   90.00
#
_symmetry.space_group_name_H-M   'P 1'
#
loop_
_entity.id
_entity.type
_entity.pdbx_description
1 polymer ?
#
loop_
_entity_poly.entity_id
_entity_poly.type
_entity_poly.pdbx_seq_one_letter_code
_entity_poly.pdbx_strand_id
1 'polypeptide(L)'
;MKKMLIILIAVFNPCYSFELGIGTHFSSYPGQPDKYLRLIKSYGFTSIRDDYTWNKIEDVKDDFNARGKIAKVDKAINQAASFNINTLVILDYGNKHYNSNYYPNTEESLNAYNRYVEWTARHLKGKVKYYEIWNEWTIGTGIKKDGKIPPSVDDYYNLVKLTSATIRKEDPNAIILAGSINPLSDKPRFIGVSDEQWITALIRKGILEYIDGISLHPYSYANSSESLRTVKGNIDAIDSFHDRIKLISGKEIPFYITEMGVPTHYGHGGVSLDEQSDFINEYSREVMNRKYIKGLWWYDLINDGGNILNKEDNFGFFYENLSPKPVMQNFKKNLISK
;
A
#
# COMPACT_ATOMS: atom_id res chain seq x y z
N MET A 1 37.25 35.52 -27.08
CA MET A 1 36.67 35.29 -25.74
C MET A 1 35.37 34.50 -25.89
N LYS A 2 35.39 33.19 -25.62
CA LYS A 2 34.17 32.35 -25.64
C LYS A 2 33.44 32.51 -24.31
N LYS A 3 32.22 33.04 -24.31
CA LYS A 3 31.35 33.08 -23.12
C LYS A 3 30.82 31.68 -22.87
N MET A 4 31.25 31.10 -21.75
CA MET A 4 30.74 29.84 -21.26
C MET A 4 29.36 30.09 -20.58
N LEU A 5 28.32 29.60 -21.19
CA LEU A 5 26.97 29.66 -20.62
C LEU A 5 26.84 28.55 -19.57
N ILE A 6 26.87 28.90 -18.29
CA ILE A 6 26.57 27.96 -17.20
C ILE A 6 25.04 27.87 -17.09
N ILE A 7 24.50 26.76 -17.56
CA ILE A 7 23.08 26.45 -17.33
C ILE A 7 23.00 25.89 -15.90
N LEU A 8 22.47 26.68 -14.96
CA LEU A 8 22.08 26.20 -13.64
C LEU A 8 20.80 25.36 -13.82
N ILE A 9 20.95 24.05 -13.80
CA ILE A 9 19.80 23.14 -13.67
C ILE A 9 19.36 23.23 -12.21
N ALA A 10 18.29 24.00 -11.95
CA ALA A 10 17.61 23.97 -10.67
C ALA A 10 16.99 22.58 -10.51
N VAL A 11 17.57 21.75 -9.67
CA VAL A 11 16.97 20.50 -9.22
C VAL A 11 15.81 20.90 -8.31
N PHE A 12 14.62 20.99 -8.87
CA PHE A 12 13.40 21.07 -8.08
C PHE A 12 13.24 19.73 -7.37
N ASN A 13 13.65 19.65 -6.11
CA ASN A 13 13.17 18.60 -5.22
C ASN A 13 11.72 18.93 -4.92
N PRO A 14 10.75 18.17 -5.44
CA PRO A 14 9.35 18.38 -5.08
C PRO A 14 9.23 18.09 -3.58
N CYS A 15 8.87 19.12 -2.81
CA CYS A 15 8.52 18.95 -1.41
C CYS A 15 7.18 18.20 -1.37
N TYR A 16 7.23 16.86 -1.40
CA TYR A 16 6.03 16.04 -1.26
C TYR A 16 5.46 16.28 0.14
N SER A 17 4.24 16.83 0.20
CA SER A 17 3.49 16.84 1.44
C SER A 17 3.19 15.41 1.87
N PHE A 18 3.18 15.17 3.17
CA PHE A 18 2.82 13.87 3.73
C PHE A 18 1.41 13.45 3.25
N GLU A 19 1.26 12.18 2.81
CA GLU A 19 -0.04 11.64 2.42
C GLU A 19 -0.72 10.97 3.62
N LEU A 20 -1.89 11.47 3.97
CA LEU A 20 -2.77 10.83 4.94
C LEU A 20 -3.87 10.09 4.18
N GLY A 21 -3.72 8.79 4.05
CA GLY A 21 -4.58 7.94 3.26
C GLY A 21 -5.46 7.02 4.09
N ILE A 22 -6.39 6.37 3.39
CA ILE A 22 -7.28 5.35 3.93
C ILE A 22 -7.45 4.21 2.90
N GLY A 23 -7.38 2.97 3.36
CA GLY A 23 -7.74 1.79 2.57
C GLY A 23 -9.22 1.79 2.25
N THR A 24 -9.58 1.40 1.04
CA THR A 24 -10.94 1.33 0.57
C THR A 24 -11.20 0.02 -0.17
N HIS A 25 -12.43 -0.45 -0.13
CA HIS A 25 -12.90 -1.60 -0.86
C HIS A 25 -14.08 -1.22 -1.77
N PHE A 26 -13.85 -0.25 -2.68
CA PHE A 26 -14.91 0.27 -3.55
C PHE A 26 -15.64 -0.80 -4.33
N SER A 27 -14.95 -1.90 -4.69
CA SER A 27 -15.58 -3.04 -5.36
C SER A 27 -16.72 -3.66 -4.56
N SER A 28 -16.72 -3.53 -3.22
CA SER A 28 -17.68 -4.11 -2.27
C SER A 28 -18.68 -3.09 -1.74
N TYR A 29 -18.32 -1.80 -1.71
CA TYR A 29 -19.19 -0.77 -1.12
C TYR A 29 -20.49 -0.59 -1.89
N PRO A 30 -21.65 -0.46 -1.22
CA PRO A 30 -22.92 -0.21 -1.88
C PRO A 30 -23.03 1.21 -2.43
N GLY A 31 -23.72 1.36 -3.55
CA GLY A 31 -23.98 2.68 -4.17
C GLY A 31 -22.81 3.24 -4.98
N GLN A 32 -22.74 4.55 -5.09
CA GLN A 32 -21.77 5.26 -5.94
C GLN A 32 -20.54 5.72 -5.17
N PRO A 33 -19.35 5.74 -5.80
CA PRO A 33 -18.09 6.13 -5.14
C PRO A 33 -18.06 7.56 -4.59
N ASP A 34 -18.73 8.51 -5.23
CA ASP A 34 -18.71 9.92 -4.82
C ASP A 34 -19.19 10.15 -3.38
N LYS A 35 -20.12 9.34 -2.88
CA LYS A 35 -20.56 9.36 -1.49
C LYS A 35 -19.39 9.13 -0.52
N TYR A 36 -18.57 8.15 -0.81
CA TYR A 36 -17.43 7.76 0.02
C TYR A 36 -16.26 8.74 -0.14
N LEU A 37 -16.02 9.24 -1.35
CA LEU A 37 -15.01 10.28 -1.60
C LEU A 37 -15.33 11.57 -0.84
N ARG A 38 -16.61 11.98 -0.77
CA ARG A 38 -17.04 13.11 0.08
C ARG A 38 -16.76 12.83 1.56
N LEU A 39 -17.10 11.62 2.02
CA LEU A 39 -16.85 11.20 3.40
C LEU A 39 -15.36 11.27 3.72
N ILE A 40 -14.52 10.63 2.93
CA ILE A 40 -13.05 10.62 3.05
C ILE A 40 -12.51 12.06 3.13
N LYS A 41 -12.92 12.92 2.19
CA LYS A 41 -12.49 14.31 2.16
C LYS A 41 -12.94 15.11 3.39
N SER A 42 -14.16 14.90 3.88
CA SER A 42 -14.71 15.62 5.02
C SER A 42 -13.92 15.39 6.31
N TYR A 43 -13.33 14.20 6.45
CA TYR A 43 -12.49 13.84 7.60
C TYR A 43 -10.99 14.16 7.41
N GLY A 44 -10.62 14.75 6.26
CA GLY A 44 -9.27 15.29 6.05
C GLY A 44 -8.27 14.31 5.43
N PHE A 45 -8.70 13.15 4.99
CA PHE A 45 -7.85 12.27 4.20
C PHE A 45 -7.51 12.90 2.85
N THR A 46 -6.28 12.68 2.42
CA THR A 46 -5.73 13.22 1.16
C THR A 46 -5.53 12.16 0.10
N SER A 47 -5.64 10.88 0.47
CA SER A 47 -5.41 9.76 -0.44
C SER A 47 -6.31 8.57 -0.12
N ILE A 48 -6.58 7.76 -1.15
CA ILE A 48 -7.18 6.43 -1.03
C ILE A 48 -6.21 5.37 -1.52
N ARG A 49 -6.32 4.13 -0.99
CA ARG A 49 -5.62 2.94 -1.45
C ARG A 49 -6.63 1.85 -1.75
N ASP A 50 -6.62 1.27 -2.95
CA ASP A 50 -7.55 0.21 -3.35
C ASP A 50 -6.87 -0.75 -4.32
N ASP A 51 -7.39 -1.99 -4.37
CA ASP A 51 -6.92 -3.04 -5.28
C ASP A 51 -7.40 -2.81 -6.71
N TYR A 52 -6.48 -2.98 -7.67
CA TYR A 52 -6.84 -2.98 -9.09
C TYR A 52 -6.43 -4.30 -9.73
N THR A 53 -7.03 -5.38 -9.25
CA THR A 53 -6.55 -6.74 -9.37
C THR A 53 -6.50 -7.26 -10.80
N TRP A 54 -5.40 -7.91 -11.17
CA TRP A 54 -5.17 -8.49 -12.49
C TRP A 54 -6.31 -9.42 -12.96
N ASN A 55 -6.77 -10.32 -12.08
CA ASN A 55 -7.82 -11.27 -12.43
C ASN A 55 -9.21 -10.65 -12.68
N LYS A 56 -9.40 -9.38 -12.30
CA LYS A 56 -10.66 -8.64 -12.56
C LYS A 56 -10.53 -7.77 -13.80
N ILE A 57 -9.33 -7.29 -14.10
CA ILE A 57 -9.05 -6.52 -15.31
C ILE A 57 -8.94 -7.44 -16.52
N GLU A 58 -8.37 -8.64 -16.35
CA GLU A 58 -8.28 -9.68 -17.38
C GLU A 58 -9.05 -10.93 -16.93
N ASP A 59 -10.38 -10.82 -16.76
CA ASP A 59 -11.24 -11.96 -16.43
C ASP A 59 -11.41 -12.94 -17.62
N VAL A 60 -11.31 -12.43 -18.82
CA VAL A 60 -11.18 -13.17 -20.07
C VAL A 60 -9.76 -12.97 -20.58
N LYS A 61 -9.08 -14.07 -20.94
CA LYS A 61 -7.68 -14.03 -21.41
C LYS A 61 -7.51 -13.03 -22.56
N ASP A 62 -6.52 -12.16 -22.45
CA ASP A 62 -6.14 -11.11 -23.42
C ASP A 62 -7.24 -10.03 -23.67
N ASP A 63 -8.32 -9.97 -22.85
CA ASP A 63 -9.34 -8.90 -22.86
C ASP A 63 -9.23 -8.05 -21.58
N PHE A 64 -8.54 -6.93 -21.67
CA PHE A 64 -8.32 -6.01 -20.56
C PHE A 64 -9.42 -4.96 -20.49
N ASN A 65 -10.13 -4.90 -19.37
CA ASN A 65 -11.17 -3.92 -19.15
C ASN A 65 -11.56 -3.79 -17.67
N ALA A 66 -12.18 -2.66 -17.30
CA ALA A 66 -12.71 -2.44 -15.94
C ALA A 66 -14.23 -2.66 -15.93
N ARG A 67 -14.69 -3.91 -15.87
CA ARG A 67 -16.12 -4.29 -15.85
C ARG A 67 -16.55 -4.87 -14.50
N GLY A 68 -17.85 -4.98 -14.28
CA GLY A 68 -18.40 -5.59 -13.06
C GLY A 68 -18.02 -4.80 -11.80
N LYS A 69 -17.57 -5.49 -10.77
CA LYS A 69 -17.25 -4.86 -9.47
C LYS A 69 -16.04 -3.91 -9.56
N ILE A 70 -15.03 -4.23 -10.38
CA ILE A 70 -13.84 -3.38 -10.53
C ILE A 70 -14.18 -2.02 -11.21
N ALA A 71 -15.27 -1.93 -11.96
CA ALA A 71 -15.73 -0.67 -12.53
C ALA A 71 -16.04 0.40 -11.48
N LYS A 72 -16.36 0.00 -10.23
CA LYS A 72 -16.55 0.96 -9.14
C LYS A 72 -15.22 1.54 -8.67
N VAL A 73 -14.18 0.70 -8.57
CA VAL A 73 -12.81 1.16 -8.25
C VAL A 73 -12.33 2.11 -9.33
N ASP A 74 -12.48 1.73 -10.59
CA ASP A 74 -12.14 2.56 -11.75
C ASP A 74 -12.87 3.92 -11.69
N LYS A 75 -14.17 3.92 -11.41
CA LYS A 75 -14.95 5.14 -11.24
C LYS A 75 -14.48 5.99 -10.06
N ALA A 76 -14.13 5.37 -8.93
CA ALA A 76 -13.60 6.07 -7.75
C ALA A 76 -12.28 6.77 -8.10
N ILE A 77 -11.36 6.08 -8.74
CA ILE A 77 -10.07 6.63 -9.20
C ILE A 77 -10.31 7.83 -10.14
N ASN A 78 -11.18 7.67 -11.13
CA ASN A 78 -11.51 8.74 -12.09
C ASN A 78 -12.13 9.98 -11.42
N GLN A 79 -12.81 9.84 -10.29
CA GLN A 79 -13.46 10.93 -9.57
C GLN A 79 -12.59 11.53 -8.45
N ALA A 80 -11.62 10.80 -7.92
CA ALA A 80 -10.84 11.19 -6.75
C ALA A 80 -10.21 12.59 -6.86
N ALA A 81 -9.65 12.92 -8.03
CA ALA A 81 -9.02 14.22 -8.27
C ALA A 81 -10.01 15.39 -8.11
N SER A 82 -11.30 15.22 -8.45
CA SER A 82 -12.32 16.27 -8.27
C SER A 82 -12.63 16.58 -6.79
N PHE A 83 -12.23 15.68 -5.89
CA PHE A 83 -12.30 15.85 -4.44
C PHE A 83 -10.93 16.26 -3.83
N ASN A 84 -9.91 16.53 -4.64
CA ASN A 84 -8.52 16.71 -4.19
C ASN A 84 -8.05 15.51 -3.34
N ILE A 85 -8.31 14.31 -3.81
CA ILE A 85 -7.87 13.03 -3.23
C ILE A 85 -6.92 12.37 -4.22
N ASN A 86 -5.72 12.05 -3.78
CA ASN A 86 -4.76 11.25 -4.53
C ASN A 86 -5.16 9.77 -4.48
N THR A 87 -4.65 8.98 -5.42
CA THR A 87 -4.90 7.54 -5.45
C THR A 87 -3.60 6.75 -5.38
N LEU A 88 -3.59 5.72 -4.55
CA LEU A 88 -2.64 4.63 -4.56
C LEU A 88 -3.36 3.39 -5.07
N VAL A 89 -2.85 2.81 -6.13
CA VAL A 89 -3.38 1.60 -6.76
C VAL A 89 -2.42 0.45 -6.52
N ILE A 90 -2.96 -0.66 -6.02
CA ILE A 90 -2.21 -1.90 -5.86
C ILE A 90 -2.35 -2.71 -7.16
N LEU A 91 -1.21 -3.07 -7.75
CA LEU A 91 -1.14 -3.94 -8.91
C LEU A 91 -0.95 -5.38 -8.44
N ASP A 92 -2.01 -6.16 -8.36
CA ASP A 92 -2.09 -7.49 -7.75
C ASP A 92 -3.24 -8.30 -8.38
N TYR A 93 -3.49 -9.47 -8.09
CA TYR A 93 -2.84 -10.64 -7.55
C TYR A 93 -2.50 -11.62 -8.70
N GLY A 94 -2.64 -12.96 -8.50
CA GLY A 94 -2.55 -13.94 -9.56
C GLY A 94 -3.74 -13.90 -10.53
N ASN A 95 -3.60 -14.55 -11.69
CA ASN A 95 -4.69 -14.72 -12.66
C ASN A 95 -4.87 -16.19 -13.04
N LYS A 96 -6.13 -16.65 -13.07
CA LYS A 96 -6.50 -18.06 -13.38
C LYS A 96 -6.00 -18.55 -14.73
N HIS A 97 -5.80 -17.63 -15.67
CA HIS A 97 -5.34 -17.96 -17.04
C HIS A 97 -3.84 -18.23 -17.11
N TYR A 98 -3.08 -17.82 -16.08
CA TYR A 98 -1.63 -17.90 -16.04
C TYR A 98 -1.17 -18.50 -14.72
N ASN A 99 -0.25 -19.47 -14.81
CA ASN A 99 0.37 -20.14 -13.66
C ASN A 99 -0.65 -20.57 -12.56
N SER A 100 -1.89 -20.92 -12.95
CA SER A 100 -2.96 -21.38 -12.06
C SER A 100 -3.23 -20.43 -10.87
N ASN A 101 -3.31 -19.14 -11.12
CA ASN A 101 -3.52 -18.12 -10.10
C ASN A 101 -2.41 -18.09 -9.03
N TYR A 102 -1.18 -18.38 -9.45
CA TYR A 102 0.02 -18.26 -8.63
C TYR A 102 0.76 -16.96 -8.91
N TYR A 103 1.96 -16.78 -8.34
CA TYR A 103 2.81 -15.65 -8.67
C TYR A 103 3.18 -15.64 -10.17
N PRO A 104 3.37 -14.45 -10.77
CA PRO A 104 3.86 -14.35 -12.16
C PRO A 104 5.38 -14.58 -12.22
N ASN A 105 5.82 -15.82 -11.94
CA ASN A 105 7.22 -16.23 -11.85
C ASN A 105 7.67 -17.19 -12.97
N THR A 106 6.85 -17.35 -13.99
CA THR A 106 7.27 -17.96 -15.28
C THR A 106 7.35 -16.86 -16.33
N GLU A 107 8.12 -17.05 -17.39
CA GLU A 107 8.24 -16.08 -18.49
C GLU A 107 6.86 -15.70 -19.07
N GLU A 108 5.99 -16.69 -19.31
CA GLU A 108 4.63 -16.45 -19.81
C GLU A 108 3.82 -15.59 -18.83
N SER A 109 3.78 -15.97 -17.55
CA SER A 109 2.97 -15.27 -16.55
C SER A 109 3.53 -13.88 -16.22
N LEU A 110 4.84 -13.69 -16.22
CA LEU A 110 5.50 -12.41 -16.03
C LEU A 110 5.18 -11.44 -17.18
N ASN A 111 5.29 -11.92 -18.42
CA ASN A 111 4.94 -11.10 -19.59
C ASN A 111 3.45 -10.79 -19.65
N ALA A 112 2.58 -11.72 -19.25
CA ALA A 112 1.15 -11.48 -19.16
C ALA A 112 0.78 -10.46 -18.07
N TYR A 113 1.38 -10.58 -16.89
CA TYR A 113 1.23 -9.57 -15.83
C TYR A 113 1.70 -8.19 -16.28
N ASN A 114 2.82 -8.12 -17.02
CA ASN A 114 3.31 -6.85 -17.54
C ASN A 114 2.36 -6.21 -18.57
N ARG A 115 1.66 -7.00 -19.40
CA ARG A 115 0.60 -6.49 -20.29
C ARG A 115 -0.57 -5.89 -19.51
N TYR A 116 -0.99 -6.55 -18.41
CA TYR A 116 -1.98 -5.98 -17.49
C TYR A 116 -1.50 -4.66 -16.89
N VAL A 117 -0.24 -4.57 -16.44
CA VAL A 117 0.35 -3.32 -15.91
C VAL A 117 0.41 -2.24 -16.99
N GLU A 118 0.80 -2.59 -18.21
CA GLU A 118 0.83 -1.63 -19.34
C GLU A 118 -0.57 -1.06 -19.62
N TRP A 119 -1.57 -1.94 -19.71
CA TRP A 119 -2.94 -1.50 -19.90
C TRP A 119 -3.42 -0.61 -18.75
N THR A 120 -3.18 -1.01 -17.51
CA THR A 120 -3.60 -0.28 -16.31
C THR A 120 -2.94 1.11 -16.23
N ALA A 121 -1.62 1.18 -16.40
CA ALA A 121 -0.89 2.45 -16.34
C ALA A 121 -1.31 3.41 -17.47
N ARG A 122 -1.60 2.90 -18.67
CA ARG A 122 -2.12 3.69 -19.79
C ARG A 122 -3.55 4.18 -19.53
N HIS A 123 -4.43 3.31 -19.02
CA HIS A 123 -5.84 3.61 -18.72
C HIS A 123 -5.99 4.64 -17.60
N LEU A 124 -5.14 4.53 -16.56
CA LEU A 124 -5.17 5.39 -15.39
C LEU A 124 -4.16 6.55 -15.44
N LYS A 125 -3.49 6.77 -16.56
CA LYS A 125 -2.46 7.80 -16.73
C LYS A 125 -2.91 9.17 -16.20
N GLY A 126 -2.09 9.73 -15.30
CA GLY A 126 -2.32 11.04 -14.68
C GLY A 126 -3.46 11.10 -13.67
N LYS A 127 -4.11 9.97 -13.37
CA LYS A 127 -5.17 9.85 -12.35
C LYS A 127 -4.68 9.17 -11.09
N VAL A 128 -3.63 8.37 -11.20
CA VAL A 128 -2.99 7.65 -10.11
C VAL A 128 -1.68 8.34 -9.74
N LYS A 129 -1.47 8.57 -8.45
CA LYS A 129 -0.23 9.15 -7.95
C LYS A 129 0.78 8.07 -7.57
N TYR A 130 0.31 6.94 -7.04
CA TYR A 130 1.14 5.86 -6.55
C TYR A 130 0.71 4.53 -7.14
N TYR A 131 1.66 3.78 -7.70
CA TYR A 131 1.49 2.36 -8.03
C TYR A 131 2.29 1.54 -7.03
N GLU A 132 1.63 0.64 -6.33
CA GLU A 132 2.25 -0.36 -5.45
C GLU A 132 2.32 -1.69 -6.19
N ILE A 133 3.55 -2.19 -6.41
CA ILE A 133 3.77 -3.44 -7.16
C ILE A 133 3.60 -4.61 -6.23
N TRP A 134 2.47 -5.31 -6.39
CA TRP A 134 2.00 -6.42 -5.58
C TRP A 134 1.63 -6.04 -4.14
N ASN A 135 0.83 -6.90 -3.51
CA ASN A 135 0.46 -6.82 -2.10
C ASN A 135 1.00 -8.05 -1.35
N GLU A 136 1.79 -7.82 -0.30
CA GLU A 136 2.25 -8.84 0.65
C GLU A 136 2.81 -10.12 -0.02
N TRP A 137 3.74 -9.93 -0.96
CA TRP A 137 4.39 -11.03 -1.69
C TRP A 137 4.95 -12.10 -0.77
N THR A 138 5.58 -11.72 0.34
CA THR A 138 6.28 -12.63 1.22
C THR A 138 5.39 -13.64 1.93
N ILE A 139 4.13 -13.29 2.19
CA ILE A 139 3.14 -14.17 2.80
C ILE A 139 2.19 -14.81 1.81
N GLY A 140 2.23 -14.40 0.54
CA GLY A 140 1.39 -14.95 -0.54
C GLY A 140 -0.09 -14.66 -0.38
N THR A 141 -0.42 -13.40 -0.13
CA THR A 141 -1.79 -12.94 -0.13
C THR A 141 -2.39 -13.04 -1.53
N GLY A 142 -3.64 -13.49 -1.64
CA GLY A 142 -4.40 -13.53 -2.90
C GLY A 142 -3.98 -14.60 -3.93
N ILE A 143 -3.11 -15.55 -3.57
CA ILE A 143 -2.68 -16.63 -4.47
C ILE A 143 -3.07 -18.02 -3.96
N LYS A 144 -3.11 -19.00 -4.88
CA LYS A 144 -3.25 -20.42 -4.53
C LYS A 144 -1.87 -21.02 -4.24
N LYS A 145 -1.63 -21.36 -2.97
CA LYS A 145 -0.34 -21.92 -2.51
C LYS A 145 -0.18 -23.42 -2.74
N ASP A 146 -1.25 -24.17 -2.90
CA ASP A 146 -1.44 -25.62 -2.99
C ASP A 146 -0.20 -26.41 -3.45
N GLY A 147 0.69 -26.77 -2.51
CA GLY A 147 1.89 -27.58 -2.76
C GLY A 147 2.95 -26.94 -3.67
N LYS A 148 2.83 -25.69 -4.02
CA LYS A 148 3.75 -24.99 -4.92
C LYS A 148 4.99 -24.51 -4.15
N ILE A 149 6.11 -24.50 -4.86
CA ILE A 149 7.37 -23.97 -4.35
C ILE A 149 7.26 -22.45 -4.23
N PRO A 150 7.62 -21.87 -3.07
CA PRO A 150 7.63 -20.41 -2.91
C PRO A 150 8.50 -19.72 -3.96
N PRO A 151 8.13 -18.50 -4.41
CA PRO A 151 8.94 -17.75 -5.36
C PRO A 151 10.25 -17.31 -4.71
N SER A 152 11.26 -17.17 -5.54
CA SER A 152 12.57 -16.66 -5.14
C SER A 152 12.58 -15.13 -5.01
N VAL A 153 13.65 -14.59 -4.43
CA VAL A 153 13.93 -13.15 -4.45
C VAL A 153 14.05 -12.62 -5.88
N ASP A 154 14.60 -13.44 -6.79
CA ASP A 154 14.77 -13.07 -8.19
C ASP A 154 13.44 -12.92 -8.93
N ASP A 155 12.44 -13.72 -8.60
CA ASP A 155 11.12 -13.62 -9.20
C ASP A 155 10.49 -12.25 -8.95
N TYR A 156 10.54 -11.77 -7.71
CA TYR A 156 10.01 -10.44 -7.39
C TYR A 156 10.88 -9.31 -7.95
N TYR A 157 12.21 -9.47 -7.90
CA TYR A 157 13.12 -8.49 -8.50
C TYR A 157 12.83 -8.30 -9.99
N ASN A 158 12.66 -9.39 -10.73
CA ASN A 158 12.35 -9.35 -12.16
C ASN A 158 10.96 -8.75 -12.42
N LEU A 159 9.97 -9.08 -11.59
CA LEU A 159 8.64 -8.48 -11.64
C LEU A 159 8.74 -6.96 -11.50
N VAL A 160 9.36 -6.47 -10.43
CA VAL A 160 9.49 -5.03 -10.16
C VAL A 160 10.27 -4.32 -11.27
N LYS A 161 11.39 -4.89 -11.71
CA LYS A 161 12.20 -4.32 -12.79
C LYS A 161 11.40 -4.14 -14.08
N LEU A 162 10.67 -5.17 -14.49
CA LEU A 162 9.90 -5.15 -15.74
C LEU A 162 8.71 -4.18 -15.64
N THR A 163 7.93 -4.30 -14.57
CA THR A 163 6.71 -3.50 -14.41
C THR A 163 7.00 -2.02 -14.15
N SER A 164 8.08 -1.71 -13.42
CA SER A 164 8.51 -0.33 -13.21
C SER A 164 8.89 0.34 -14.52
N ALA A 165 9.63 -0.34 -15.40
CA ALA A 165 9.98 0.18 -16.71
C ALA A 165 8.71 0.49 -17.54
N THR A 166 7.71 -0.39 -17.46
CA THR A 166 6.42 -0.20 -18.13
C THR A 166 5.64 0.98 -17.56
N ILE A 167 5.54 1.10 -16.23
CA ILE A 167 4.87 2.24 -15.58
C ILE A 167 5.57 3.55 -15.95
N ARG A 168 6.90 3.62 -15.87
CA ARG A 168 7.66 4.83 -16.24
C ARG A 168 7.41 5.27 -17.68
N LYS A 169 7.26 4.31 -18.59
CA LYS A 169 6.94 4.58 -20.00
C LYS A 169 5.53 5.16 -20.18
N GLU A 170 4.54 4.57 -19.53
CA GLU A 170 3.14 4.92 -19.73
C GLU A 170 2.69 6.11 -18.86
N ASP A 171 3.12 6.18 -17.60
CA ASP A 171 2.79 7.23 -16.62
C ASP A 171 4.05 7.72 -15.87
N PRO A 172 4.91 8.53 -16.51
CA PRO A 172 6.24 8.87 -16.03
C PRO A 172 6.26 9.70 -14.73
N ASN A 173 5.15 10.30 -14.35
CA ASN A 173 5.04 11.12 -13.14
C ASN A 173 4.56 10.34 -11.91
N ALA A 174 4.16 9.10 -12.08
CA ALA A 174 3.70 8.26 -10.98
C ALA A 174 4.87 7.84 -10.07
N ILE A 175 4.57 7.68 -8.79
CA ILE A 175 5.48 7.16 -7.77
C ILE A 175 5.31 5.65 -7.70
N ILE A 176 6.40 4.90 -7.79
CA ILE A 176 6.40 3.44 -7.78
C ILE A 176 6.87 2.95 -6.42
N LEU A 177 6.02 2.17 -5.76
CA LEU A 177 6.28 1.56 -4.46
C LEU A 177 6.38 0.04 -4.61
N ALA A 178 7.23 -0.56 -3.78
CA ALA A 178 7.34 -2.00 -3.68
C ALA A 178 7.75 -2.41 -2.26
N GLY A 179 7.38 -3.63 -1.88
CA GLY A 179 7.67 -4.18 -0.56
C GLY A 179 6.45 -4.80 0.07
N SER A 180 5.52 -3.97 0.58
CA SER A 180 4.34 -4.41 1.34
C SER A 180 4.71 -5.38 2.45
N ILE A 181 5.78 -5.06 3.20
CA ILE A 181 6.39 -5.92 4.20
C ILE A 181 6.05 -5.47 5.62
N ASN A 182 6.10 -6.41 6.55
CA ASN A 182 6.01 -6.11 7.98
C ASN A 182 7.40 -6.17 8.63
N PRO A 183 8.08 -5.02 8.85
CA PRO A 183 9.43 -5.00 9.41
C PRO A 183 9.49 -5.38 10.90
N LEU A 184 8.33 -5.52 11.57
CA LEU A 184 8.23 -5.91 12.97
C LEU A 184 8.17 -7.44 13.14
N SER A 185 8.19 -8.20 12.04
CA SER A 185 8.15 -9.66 12.09
C SER A 185 9.52 -10.26 11.77
N ASP A 186 10.09 -10.94 12.73
CA ASP A 186 11.34 -11.70 12.64
C ASP A 186 11.13 -13.15 12.15
N LYS A 187 9.85 -13.59 12.05
CA LYS A 187 9.51 -14.96 11.68
C LYS A 187 9.66 -15.17 10.16
N PRO A 188 10.14 -16.35 9.74
CA PRO A 188 10.09 -16.73 8.32
C PRO A 188 8.67 -16.65 7.77
N ARG A 189 8.54 -16.10 6.56
CA ARG A 189 7.29 -16.01 5.81
C ARG A 189 7.08 -17.24 4.93
N PHE A 190 6.02 -17.24 4.13
CA PHE A 190 5.77 -18.31 3.16
C PHE A 190 6.97 -18.55 2.21
N ILE A 191 7.71 -17.48 1.87
CA ILE A 191 8.92 -17.56 1.04
C ILE A 191 10.17 -18.12 1.77
N GLY A 192 10.04 -18.55 3.03
CA GLY A 192 11.11 -19.22 3.80
C GLY A 192 12.10 -18.29 4.52
N VAL A 193 11.99 -16.98 4.36
CA VAL A 193 12.84 -15.97 5.05
C VAL A 193 11.97 -14.90 5.70
N SER A 194 12.55 -14.10 6.61
CA SER A 194 11.84 -12.95 7.19
C SER A 194 11.70 -11.81 6.16
N ASP A 195 10.75 -10.91 6.41
CA ASP A 195 10.54 -9.73 5.56
C ASP A 195 11.80 -8.85 5.47
N GLU A 196 12.53 -8.68 6.59
CA GLU A 196 13.77 -7.91 6.60
C GLU A 196 14.90 -8.57 5.79
N GLN A 197 15.05 -9.89 5.91
CA GLN A 197 16.02 -10.64 5.10
C GLN A 197 15.72 -10.52 3.61
N TRP A 198 14.44 -10.63 3.27
CA TRP A 198 13.97 -10.56 1.88
C TRP A 198 14.21 -9.18 1.25
N ILE A 199 13.78 -8.09 1.91
CA ILE A 199 13.97 -6.74 1.36
C ILE A 199 15.46 -6.36 1.29
N THR A 200 16.26 -6.81 2.28
CA THR A 200 17.73 -6.62 2.25
C THR A 200 18.37 -7.30 1.04
N ALA A 201 17.93 -8.52 0.71
CA ALA A 201 18.43 -9.22 -0.48
C ALA A 201 18.05 -8.47 -1.78
N LEU A 202 16.82 -7.94 -1.87
CA LEU A 202 16.39 -7.12 -3.00
C LEU A 202 17.19 -5.82 -3.13
N ILE A 203 17.48 -5.15 -2.03
CA ILE A 203 18.31 -3.92 -2.02
C ILE A 203 19.70 -4.23 -2.54
N ARG A 204 20.33 -5.31 -2.09
CA ARG A 204 21.65 -5.75 -2.59
C ARG A 204 21.66 -6.12 -4.07
N LYS A 205 20.50 -6.51 -4.63
CA LYS A 205 20.30 -6.75 -6.06
C LYS A 205 20.07 -5.46 -6.86
N GLY A 206 19.92 -4.30 -6.21
CA GLY A 206 19.71 -3.02 -6.89
C GLY A 206 18.23 -2.65 -7.14
N ILE A 207 17.28 -3.20 -6.40
CA ILE A 207 15.84 -2.91 -6.60
C ILE A 207 15.52 -1.42 -6.48
N LEU A 208 16.32 -0.67 -5.71
CA LEU A 208 16.14 0.76 -5.49
C LEU A 208 16.38 1.63 -6.74
N GLU A 209 16.84 1.04 -7.85
CA GLU A 209 16.94 1.71 -9.15
C GLU A 209 15.59 1.78 -9.86
N TYR A 210 14.64 0.96 -9.45
CA TYR A 210 13.34 0.78 -10.13
C TYR A 210 12.16 1.37 -9.36
N ILE A 211 12.34 1.70 -8.06
CA ILE A 211 11.27 2.17 -7.17
C ILE A 211 11.61 3.52 -6.54
N ASP A 212 10.58 4.25 -6.13
CA ASP A 212 10.70 5.56 -5.45
C ASP A 212 10.63 5.45 -3.93
N GLY A 213 10.18 4.31 -3.41
CA GLY A 213 10.10 4.06 -1.98
C GLY A 213 9.73 2.64 -1.63
N ILE A 214 9.98 2.29 -0.37
CA ILE A 214 9.61 0.98 0.19
C ILE A 214 8.27 1.10 0.89
N SER A 215 7.33 0.22 0.55
CA SER A 215 6.04 0.12 1.24
C SER A 215 6.09 -0.85 2.42
N LEU A 216 5.42 -0.45 3.51
CA LEU A 216 5.40 -1.17 4.78
C LEU A 216 3.97 -1.43 5.24
N HIS A 217 3.75 -2.61 5.84
CA HIS A 217 2.53 -3.01 6.55
C HIS A 217 2.87 -3.38 8.01
N PRO A 218 3.20 -2.40 8.89
CA PRO A 218 3.79 -2.67 10.19
C PRO A 218 2.76 -3.07 11.26
N TYR A 219 1.86 -3.99 10.92
CA TYR A 219 0.88 -4.52 11.87
C TYR A 219 1.53 -5.16 13.09
N SER A 220 1.10 -4.75 14.27
CA SER A 220 1.62 -5.23 15.54
C SER A 220 0.56 -5.63 16.57
N TYR A 221 -0.73 -5.40 16.30
CA TYR A 221 -1.83 -5.62 17.23
C TYR A 221 -1.84 -7.03 17.87
N ALA A 222 -1.39 -8.06 17.16
CA ALA A 222 -1.29 -9.44 17.65
C ALA A 222 0.17 -9.91 17.83
N ASN A 223 1.15 -8.99 17.91
CA ASN A 223 2.55 -9.35 18.13
C ASN A 223 2.73 -9.97 19.51
N SER A 224 3.60 -10.99 19.62
CA SER A 224 3.91 -11.64 20.90
C SER A 224 4.61 -10.71 21.89
N SER A 225 5.38 -9.73 21.39
CA SER A 225 5.97 -8.66 22.18
C SER A 225 4.94 -7.58 22.46
N GLU A 226 4.56 -7.38 23.72
CA GLU A 226 3.62 -6.33 24.11
C GLU A 226 4.15 -4.93 23.81
N SER A 227 5.45 -4.71 23.90
CA SER A 227 6.07 -3.43 23.60
C SER A 227 5.82 -3.04 22.13
N LEU A 228 5.87 -3.98 21.19
CA LEU A 228 5.60 -3.71 19.78
C LEU A 228 4.13 -3.39 19.48
N ARG A 229 3.20 -3.72 20.39
CA ARG A 229 1.78 -3.35 20.26
C ARG A 229 1.52 -1.89 20.61
N THR A 230 2.47 -1.22 21.30
CA THR A 230 2.36 0.21 21.62
C THR A 230 2.79 1.06 20.42
N VAL A 231 2.29 2.31 20.34
CA VAL A 231 2.71 3.28 19.33
C VAL A 231 4.23 3.46 19.38
N LYS A 232 4.76 3.76 20.57
CA LYS A 232 6.20 3.98 20.74
C LYS A 232 7.04 2.79 20.27
N GLY A 233 6.73 1.58 20.72
CA GLY A 233 7.51 0.39 20.35
C GLY A 233 7.44 0.04 18.87
N ASN A 234 6.27 0.23 18.24
CA ASN A 234 6.12 0.05 16.80
C ASN A 234 6.98 1.05 16.02
N ILE A 235 6.90 2.31 16.37
CA ILE A 235 7.66 3.39 15.72
C ILE A 235 9.16 3.24 15.95
N ASP A 236 9.62 2.94 17.16
CA ASP A 236 11.04 2.66 17.44
C ASP A 236 11.58 1.50 16.59
N ALA A 237 10.77 0.48 16.36
CA ALA A 237 11.14 -0.63 15.48
C ALA A 237 11.25 -0.20 14.01
N ILE A 238 10.34 0.65 13.53
CA ILE A 238 10.41 1.22 12.18
C ILE A 238 11.63 2.14 12.04
N ASP A 239 11.90 3.01 13.02
CA ASP A 239 13.08 3.88 13.03
C ASP A 239 14.37 3.04 12.94
N SER A 240 14.47 1.98 13.77
CA SER A 240 15.60 1.06 13.76
C SER A 240 15.75 0.30 12.44
N PHE A 241 14.63 -0.10 11.84
CA PHE A 241 14.62 -0.74 10.51
C PHE A 241 15.09 0.23 9.43
N HIS A 242 14.61 1.47 9.44
CA HIS A 242 15.03 2.50 8.51
C HIS A 242 16.54 2.77 8.57
N ASP A 243 17.11 2.85 9.78
CA ASP A 243 18.55 3.06 9.97
C ASP A 243 19.37 1.89 9.38
N ARG A 244 18.90 0.64 9.57
CA ARG A 244 19.55 -0.53 8.95
C ARG A 244 19.48 -0.49 7.42
N ILE A 245 18.32 -0.14 6.86
CA ILE A 245 18.16 -0.01 5.39
C ILE A 245 19.05 1.11 4.86
N LYS A 246 19.13 2.24 5.53
CA LYS A 246 20.02 3.35 5.18
C LYS A 246 21.49 2.92 5.17
N LEU A 247 21.92 2.16 6.19
CA LEU A 247 23.28 1.61 6.26
C LEU A 247 23.57 0.66 5.10
N ILE A 248 22.63 -0.23 4.75
CA ILE A 248 22.80 -1.22 3.67
C ILE A 248 22.80 -0.55 2.29
N SER A 249 21.92 0.43 2.08
CA SER A 249 21.75 1.10 0.79
C SER A 249 22.74 2.25 0.55
N GLY A 250 23.35 2.79 1.61
CA GLY A 250 24.21 3.96 1.57
C GLY A 250 23.47 5.28 1.33
N LYS A 251 22.15 5.30 1.37
CA LYS A 251 21.31 6.49 1.12
C LYS A 251 20.02 6.49 1.91
N GLU A 252 19.40 7.67 2.05
CA GLU A 252 18.06 7.82 2.62
C GLU A 252 17.02 7.23 1.68
N ILE A 253 16.19 6.30 2.18
CA ILE A 253 15.13 5.66 1.39
C ILE A 253 13.77 6.11 1.94
N PRO A 254 12.90 6.69 1.11
CA PRO A 254 11.54 7.01 1.53
C PRO A 254 10.74 5.74 1.89
N PHE A 255 10.09 5.77 3.06
CA PHE A 255 9.13 4.75 3.45
C PHE A 255 7.70 5.25 3.28
N TYR A 256 6.82 4.34 2.92
CA TYR A 256 5.38 4.56 2.84
C TYR A 256 4.70 3.46 3.64
N ILE A 257 3.96 3.82 4.68
CA ILE A 257 3.12 2.88 5.42
C ILE A 257 1.82 2.77 4.64
N THR A 258 1.81 1.84 3.68
CA THR A 258 0.68 1.69 2.76
C THR A 258 -0.49 0.94 3.38
N GLU A 259 -0.24 0.28 4.53
CA GLU A 259 -1.31 -0.37 5.28
C GLU A 259 -0.95 -0.48 6.76
N MET A 260 -1.84 0.00 7.63
CA MET A 260 -1.75 -0.12 9.10
C MET A 260 -3.15 -0.08 9.68
N GLY A 261 -3.41 -0.91 10.70
CA GLY A 261 -4.70 -0.92 11.37
C GLY A 261 -4.67 -1.62 12.72
N VAL A 262 -5.66 -1.30 13.57
CA VAL A 262 -5.91 -1.93 14.86
C VAL A 262 -7.39 -2.32 14.95
N PRO A 263 -7.72 -3.63 15.02
CA PRO A 263 -9.10 -4.08 14.95
C PRO A 263 -9.80 -4.05 16.30
N THR A 264 -11.08 -3.68 16.31
CA THR A 264 -11.94 -3.64 17.51
C THR A 264 -12.73 -4.92 17.72
N HIS A 265 -12.14 -6.09 17.48
CA HIS A 265 -12.81 -7.39 17.62
C HIS A 265 -12.59 -8.00 19.02
N TYR A 266 -13.44 -8.94 19.39
CA TYR A 266 -13.22 -9.77 20.59
C TYR A 266 -12.28 -10.94 20.24
N GLY A 267 -11.02 -10.85 20.69
CA GLY A 267 -10.03 -11.89 20.45
C GLY A 267 -8.61 -11.39 20.67
N HIS A 268 -7.65 -12.26 20.40
CA HIS A 268 -6.24 -11.92 20.55
C HIS A 268 -5.86 -10.75 19.64
N GLY A 269 -5.35 -9.68 20.23
CA GLY A 269 -4.94 -8.46 19.54
C GLY A 269 -6.09 -7.48 19.24
N GLY A 270 -7.33 -7.80 19.61
CA GLY A 270 -8.42 -6.83 19.55
C GLY A 270 -8.30 -5.77 20.64
N VAL A 271 -8.73 -4.55 20.35
CA VAL A 271 -8.71 -3.41 21.26
C VAL A 271 -10.13 -2.83 21.43
N SER A 272 -10.34 -2.05 22.48
CA SER A 272 -11.57 -1.26 22.62
C SER A 272 -11.63 -0.13 21.60
N LEU A 273 -12.80 0.47 21.43
CA LEU A 273 -13.00 1.63 20.54
C LEU A 273 -12.15 2.84 20.96
N ASP A 274 -11.99 3.05 22.27
CA ASP A 274 -11.19 4.15 22.82
C ASP A 274 -9.69 3.89 22.58
N GLU A 275 -9.21 2.66 22.85
CA GLU A 275 -7.83 2.28 22.56
C GLU A 275 -7.51 2.36 21.05
N GLN A 276 -8.44 1.98 20.18
CA GLN A 276 -8.29 2.19 18.73
C GLN A 276 -8.12 3.68 18.42
N SER A 277 -8.97 4.53 18.99
CA SER A 277 -8.95 5.97 18.78
C SER A 277 -7.62 6.59 19.23
N ASP A 278 -7.17 6.23 20.44
CA ASP A 278 -5.93 6.75 21.01
C ASP A 278 -4.72 6.31 20.18
N PHE A 279 -4.64 5.03 19.86
CA PHE A 279 -3.56 4.48 19.04
C PHE A 279 -3.47 5.18 17.68
N ILE A 280 -4.58 5.30 16.96
CA ILE A 280 -4.62 5.88 15.60
C ILE A 280 -4.20 7.35 15.64
N ASN A 281 -4.69 8.12 16.61
CA ASN A 281 -4.36 9.54 16.73
C ASN A 281 -2.88 9.76 17.11
N GLU A 282 -2.35 8.99 18.06
CA GLU A 282 -0.95 9.07 18.46
C GLU A 282 -0.01 8.60 17.35
N TYR A 283 -0.29 7.44 16.76
CA TYR A 283 0.51 6.87 15.68
C TYR A 283 0.59 7.80 14.46
N SER A 284 -0.55 8.38 14.07
CA SER A 284 -0.57 9.34 12.96
C SER A 284 0.36 10.53 13.20
N ARG A 285 0.35 11.12 14.42
CA ARG A 285 1.24 12.24 14.77
C ARG A 285 2.71 11.82 14.74
N GLU A 286 3.02 10.66 15.34
CA GLU A 286 4.39 10.15 15.40
C GLU A 286 4.96 9.88 14.00
N VAL A 287 4.18 9.28 13.12
CA VAL A 287 4.59 9.00 11.73
C VAL A 287 4.78 10.29 10.94
N MET A 288 3.88 11.28 11.08
CA MET A 288 3.98 12.58 10.40
C MET A 288 5.23 13.38 10.81
N ASN A 289 5.78 13.16 11.99
CA ASN A 289 7.00 13.81 12.46
C ASN A 289 8.28 13.21 11.84
N ARG A 290 8.20 12.08 11.15
CA ARG A 290 9.36 11.39 10.55
C ARG A 290 9.53 11.75 9.08
N LYS A 291 10.56 12.53 8.77
CA LYS A 291 10.82 13.04 7.41
C LYS A 291 11.02 11.95 6.35
N TYR A 292 11.48 10.76 6.75
CA TYR A 292 11.68 9.64 5.84
C TYR A 292 10.37 8.89 5.54
N ILE A 293 9.31 9.04 6.34
CA ILE A 293 7.98 8.50 6.06
C ILE A 293 7.20 9.54 5.23
N LYS A 294 6.72 9.15 4.07
CA LYS A 294 6.06 10.05 3.11
C LYS A 294 4.55 9.90 3.06
N GLY A 295 4.01 8.85 3.65
CA GLY A 295 2.58 8.63 3.71
C GLY A 295 2.19 7.50 4.65
N LEU A 296 0.94 7.54 5.08
CA LEU A 296 0.29 6.55 5.93
C LEU A 296 -1.11 6.29 5.39
N TRP A 297 -1.45 5.04 5.07
CA TRP A 297 -2.80 4.60 4.71
C TRP A 297 -3.32 3.67 5.80
N TRP A 298 -4.38 4.13 6.47
CA TRP A 298 -5.05 3.33 7.49
C TRP A 298 -5.91 2.23 6.86
N TYR A 299 -5.84 1.03 7.38
CA TYR A 299 -6.72 -0.08 7.07
C TYR A 299 -7.78 -0.16 8.17
N ASP A 300 -9.09 0.14 7.88
CA ASP A 300 -9.61 0.58 6.61
C ASP A 300 -10.76 1.59 6.81
N LEU A 301 -11.43 2.02 5.75
CA LEU A 301 -12.51 3.03 5.85
C LEU A 301 -13.73 2.49 6.57
N ILE A 302 -14.23 1.32 6.17
CA ILE A 302 -15.51 0.75 6.64
C ILE A 302 -15.28 -0.69 7.06
N ASN A 303 -15.81 -1.09 8.19
CA ASN A 303 -15.83 -2.48 8.60
C ASN A 303 -16.26 -3.40 7.44
N ASP A 304 -15.50 -4.46 7.18
CA ASP A 304 -15.81 -5.44 6.13
C ASP A 304 -16.98 -6.38 6.47
N GLY A 305 -17.43 -6.36 7.72
CA GLY A 305 -18.59 -7.13 8.20
C GLY A 305 -18.96 -6.82 9.63
N GLY A 306 -20.01 -7.48 10.13
CA GLY A 306 -20.55 -7.28 11.47
C GLY A 306 -20.14 -8.34 12.51
N ASN A 307 -19.29 -9.30 12.16
CA ASN A 307 -18.90 -10.35 13.09
C ASN A 307 -17.79 -9.85 14.04
N ILE A 308 -18.18 -9.50 15.27
CA ILE A 308 -17.25 -9.00 16.31
C ILE A 308 -16.14 -10.00 16.71
N LEU A 309 -16.24 -11.26 16.35
CA LEU A 309 -15.22 -12.29 16.58
C LEU A 309 -14.22 -12.39 15.42
N ASN A 310 -14.55 -11.81 14.26
CA ASN A 310 -13.67 -11.79 13.11
C ASN A 310 -12.87 -10.47 13.08
N LYS A 311 -11.56 -10.55 13.18
CA LYS A 311 -10.70 -9.36 13.15
C LYS A 311 -10.84 -8.55 11.86
N GLU A 312 -10.97 -9.23 10.70
CA GLU A 312 -11.06 -8.58 9.39
C GLU A 312 -12.33 -7.72 9.27
N ASP A 313 -13.41 -8.11 9.94
CA ASP A 313 -14.66 -7.36 9.96
C ASP A 313 -14.58 -6.06 10.80
N ASN A 314 -13.49 -5.79 11.54
CA ASN A 314 -13.51 -4.81 12.61
C ASN A 314 -12.39 -3.73 12.55
N PHE A 315 -11.67 -3.62 11.45
CA PHE A 315 -10.63 -2.59 11.28
C PHE A 315 -11.19 -1.19 10.97
N GLY A 316 -12.37 -1.11 10.36
CA GLY A 316 -12.95 0.11 9.81
C GLY A 316 -13.00 1.29 10.79
N PHE A 317 -12.86 2.48 10.25
CA PHE A 317 -13.10 3.75 10.95
C PHE A 317 -14.59 4.08 11.04
N PHE A 318 -15.37 3.47 10.16
CA PHE A 318 -16.83 3.52 10.15
C PHE A 318 -17.40 2.12 10.25
N TYR A 319 -18.58 2.02 10.85
CA TYR A 319 -19.38 0.82 10.76
C TYR A 319 -19.97 0.65 9.35
N GLU A 320 -20.49 -0.52 9.01
CA GLU A 320 -21.11 -0.82 7.70
C GLU A 320 -22.22 0.17 7.29
N ASN A 321 -22.95 0.71 8.27
CA ASN A 321 -23.98 1.72 8.06
C ASN A 321 -23.45 3.15 7.90
N LEU A 322 -22.12 3.33 7.86
CA LEU A 322 -21.39 4.60 7.80
C LEU A 322 -21.51 5.47 9.05
N SER A 323 -22.00 4.96 10.17
CA SER A 323 -21.85 5.67 11.43
C SER A 323 -20.38 5.66 11.85
N PRO A 324 -19.82 6.81 12.27
CA PRO A 324 -18.41 6.89 12.63
C PRO A 324 -18.12 6.18 13.97
N LYS A 325 -17.01 5.51 14.06
CA LYS A 325 -16.44 5.07 15.34
C LYS A 325 -15.83 6.27 16.10
N PRO A 326 -15.58 6.16 17.41
CA PRO A 326 -15.02 7.26 18.23
C PRO A 326 -13.76 7.88 17.64
N VAL A 327 -12.90 7.13 16.98
CA VAL A 327 -11.70 7.63 16.30
C VAL A 327 -11.99 8.80 15.35
N MET A 328 -13.17 8.83 14.73
CA MET A 328 -13.54 9.88 13.76
C MET A 328 -14.09 11.16 14.39
N GLN A 329 -14.45 11.15 15.67
CA GLN A 329 -15.08 12.33 16.32
C GLN A 329 -14.18 13.55 16.33
N ASN A 330 -12.87 13.38 16.52
CA ASN A 330 -11.90 14.47 16.58
C ASN A 330 -10.67 14.24 15.68
N PHE A 331 -10.70 13.26 14.78
CA PHE A 331 -9.54 12.82 14.01
C PHE A 331 -8.78 13.99 13.36
N LYS A 332 -9.47 14.80 12.54
CA LYS A 332 -8.87 15.94 11.87
C LYS A 332 -8.31 17.00 12.85
N LYS A 333 -9.01 17.28 13.95
CA LYS A 333 -8.57 18.23 14.97
C LYS A 333 -7.32 17.73 15.68
N ASN A 334 -7.29 16.44 16.02
CA ASN A 334 -6.17 15.81 16.74
C ASN A 334 -4.88 15.76 15.92
N LEU A 335 -4.97 15.74 14.57
CA LEU A 335 -3.79 15.77 13.69
C LEU A 335 -3.19 17.19 13.54
N ILE A 336 -3.98 18.24 13.76
CA ILE A 336 -3.57 19.65 13.57
C ILE A 336 -3.12 20.29 14.89
N SER A 337 -3.64 19.81 16.02
CA SER A 337 -3.23 20.31 17.34
C SER A 337 -1.80 19.82 17.66
N LYS A 338 -0.85 20.75 17.51
CA LYS A 338 0.52 20.59 18.01
C LYS A 338 0.59 20.80 19.50
#